data_699b5534b55f6243fa42de4e31897b1d
#
_entry.id   699b5534b55f6243fa42de4e31897b1d
#
_cell.length_a   1.000
_cell.length_b   1.000
_cell.length_c   1.000
_cell.angle_alpha   90.00
_cell.angle_beta   90.00
_cell.angle_gamma   90.00
#
_symmetry.space_group_name_H-M   'P 1'
#
loop_
_entity.id
_entity.type
_entity.pdbx_description
1 polymer ?
#
loop_
_entity_poly.entity_id
_entity_poly.type
_entity_poly.pdbx_seq_one_letter_code
_entity_poly.pdbx_strand_id
1 'polypeptide(L)'
;SGGIIETKGELAFVNKSSTIKILQTNGVGLRNSIERLKNGDSLEGQEGLELEKHFLLTEKDEKIWSQKGLASIAVDMRHKSSLKKSRKAWVEAVGEVVEDCFKAEIKRLQAAPKRIDQAIVRAKRAANDTCQVTGAKKKRGKQLQLDGHHLFDKSTRPDLADLIDNILVVENSIHSEFHSWKGGGGKCVPKDFLDFLSQVRGDLFDSTNARTTER
;
A
#
# COMPACT_ATOMS: atom_id res chain seq x y z
N SER A 1 11.53 -1.19 -4.22
CA SER A 1 10.09 -1.43 -4.29
C SER A 1 9.40 -0.25 -4.99
N GLY A 2 9.34 -0.30 -6.29
CA GLY A 2 8.54 0.61 -7.10
C GLY A 2 7.19 -0.03 -7.28
N GLY A 3 6.24 0.32 -6.42
CA GLY A 3 4.97 -0.33 -6.39
C GLY A 3 3.93 0.32 -7.28
N ILE A 4 2.88 -0.39 -7.44
CA ILE A 4 1.56 0.08 -7.77
C ILE A 4 1.16 1.06 -6.68
N ILE A 5 0.72 2.26 -7.07
CA ILE A 5 0.58 3.38 -6.13
C ILE A 5 -0.87 3.60 -5.76
N GLU A 6 -1.79 3.39 -6.68
CA GLU A 6 -3.20 3.67 -6.48
C GLU A 6 -4.07 2.57 -7.07
N THR A 7 -5.19 2.32 -6.40
CA THR A 7 -6.26 1.50 -6.95
C THR A 7 -7.53 2.34 -7.02
N LYS A 8 -8.20 2.31 -8.17
CA LYS A 8 -9.54 2.86 -8.34
C LYS A 8 -10.46 1.71 -8.76
N GLY A 9 -11.29 1.27 -7.83
CA GLY A 9 -12.09 0.06 -8.03
C GLY A 9 -11.19 -1.18 -8.17
N GLU A 10 -11.34 -1.90 -9.27
CA GLU A 10 -10.54 -3.10 -9.60
C GLU A 10 -9.28 -2.80 -10.42
N LEU A 11 -8.94 -1.53 -10.63
CA LEU A 11 -7.78 -1.13 -11.42
C LEU A 11 -6.62 -0.72 -10.53
N ALA A 12 -5.43 -1.17 -10.91
CA ALA A 12 -4.17 -0.77 -10.31
C ALA A 12 -3.39 0.12 -11.27
N PHE A 13 -2.64 1.09 -10.72
CA PHE A 13 -1.89 2.07 -11.50
C PHE A 13 -0.43 2.15 -11.05
N VAL A 14 0.46 2.44 -11.98
CA VAL A 14 1.90 2.64 -11.72
C VAL A 14 2.32 4.06 -12.09
N ASN A 15 3.22 4.63 -11.28
CA ASN A 15 3.75 5.96 -11.53
C ASN A 15 4.81 5.97 -12.64
N LYS A 16 5.20 7.19 -13.04
CA LYS A 16 6.23 7.43 -14.05
C LYS A 16 7.55 6.75 -13.73
N SER A 17 8.01 6.80 -12.49
CA SER A 17 9.29 6.20 -12.07
C SER A 17 9.27 4.67 -12.21
N SER A 18 8.18 4.04 -11.78
CA SER A 18 7.98 2.59 -11.95
C SER A 18 7.85 2.20 -13.41
N THR A 19 7.10 2.98 -14.21
CA THR A 19 6.98 2.77 -15.65
C THR A 19 8.34 2.80 -16.35
N ILE A 20 9.19 3.76 -16.03
CA ILE A 20 10.55 3.87 -16.56
C ILE A 20 11.38 2.62 -16.24
N LYS A 21 11.29 2.13 -15.01
CA LYS A 21 12.01 0.92 -14.56
C LYS A 21 11.49 -0.33 -15.25
N ILE A 22 10.16 -0.53 -15.27
CA ILE A 22 9.51 -1.69 -15.91
C ILE A 22 9.86 -1.78 -17.39
N LEU A 23 9.78 -0.67 -18.11
CA LEU A 23 10.09 -0.61 -19.54
C LEU A 23 11.59 -0.45 -19.85
N GLN A 24 12.44 -0.44 -18.82
CA GLN A 24 13.89 -0.19 -18.96
C GLN A 24 14.20 1.01 -19.88
N THR A 25 13.47 2.13 -19.71
CA THR A 25 13.60 3.34 -20.51
C THR A 25 14.14 4.49 -19.68
N ASN A 26 14.23 5.67 -20.28
CA ASN A 26 14.47 6.93 -19.58
C ASN A 26 13.26 7.85 -19.76
N GLY A 27 13.28 8.99 -19.05
CA GLY A 27 12.18 9.96 -19.11
C GLY A 27 11.91 10.52 -20.50
N VAL A 28 12.94 10.65 -21.34
CA VAL A 28 12.82 11.11 -22.74
C VAL A 28 12.16 10.03 -23.61
N GLY A 29 12.64 8.79 -23.49
CA GLY A 29 12.08 7.65 -24.25
C GLY A 29 10.60 7.43 -23.92
N LEU A 30 10.22 7.51 -22.63
CA LEU A 30 8.83 7.42 -22.22
C LEU A 30 7.98 8.57 -22.76
N ARG A 31 8.48 9.82 -22.67
CA ARG A 31 7.78 11.01 -23.20
C ARG A 31 7.51 10.87 -24.69
N ASN A 32 8.53 10.50 -25.47
CA ASN A 32 8.40 10.36 -26.91
C ASN A 32 7.37 9.27 -27.29
N SER A 33 7.29 8.19 -26.54
CA SER A 33 6.26 7.15 -26.74
C SER A 33 4.86 7.69 -26.47
N ILE A 34 4.68 8.42 -25.37
CA ILE A 34 3.42 9.06 -25.01
C ILE A 34 2.97 10.06 -26.08
N GLU A 35 3.87 10.89 -26.59
CA GLU A 35 3.54 11.89 -27.63
C GLU A 35 3.12 11.22 -28.94
N ARG A 36 3.79 10.14 -29.39
CA ARG A 36 3.36 9.41 -30.59
C ARG A 36 1.95 8.81 -30.42
N LEU A 37 1.69 8.20 -29.25
CA LEU A 37 0.37 7.62 -28.93
C LEU A 37 -0.73 8.68 -28.87
N LYS A 38 -0.43 9.90 -28.44
CA LYS A 38 -1.38 11.00 -28.42
C LYS A 38 -1.68 11.57 -29.81
N ASN A 39 -0.65 11.67 -30.65
CA ASN A 39 -0.77 12.29 -31.96
C ASN A 39 -1.35 11.32 -33.02
N GLY A 40 -1.63 10.08 -32.66
CA GLY A 40 -2.05 9.05 -33.62
C GLY A 40 -0.93 8.56 -34.54
N ASP A 41 0.33 8.95 -34.25
CA ASP A 41 1.54 8.45 -34.95
C ASP A 41 1.89 7.02 -34.55
N SER A 42 0.96 6.33 -33.91
CA SER A 42 1.09 4.95 -33.50
C SER A 42 0.70 4.00 -34.64
N LEU A 43 1.05 2.72 -34.48
CA LEU A 43 0.74 1.70 -35.47
C LEU A 43 -0.75 1.64 -35.79
N GLU A 44 -1.03 1.29 -37.03
CA GLU A 44 -2.39 1.04 -37.51
C GLU A 44 -3.13 0.07 -36.59
N GLY A 45 -4.30 0.47 -36.09
CA GLY A 45 -5.08 -0.31 -35.13
C GLY A 45 -4.74 -0.13 -33.64
N GLN A 46 -3.75 0.67 -33.28
CA GLN A 46 -3.45 0.98 -31.89
C GLN A 46 -4.32 2.14 -31.39
N GLU A 47 -5.06 1.91 -30.32
CA GLU A 47 -5.87 2.96 -29.68
C GLU A 47 -4.99 4.06 -29.10
N GLY A 48 -5.41 5.31 -29.23
CA GLY A 48 -4.79 6.45 -28.56
C GLY A 48 -4.92 6.36 -27.03
N LEU A 49 -4.15 7.18 -26.31
CA LEU A 49 -4.18 7.23 -24.85
C LEU A 49 -5.41 8.00 -24.35
N GLU A 50 -6.27 7.33 -23.61
CA GLU A 50 -7.49 7.89 -23.03
C GLU A 50 -7.37 8.00 -21.51
N LEU A 51 -7.88 9.11 -20.95
CA LEU A 51 -8.04 9.30 -19.51
C LEU A 51 -8.97 8.21 -18.94
N GLU A 52 -8.74 7.78 -17.72
CA GLU A 52 -9.46 6.73 -16.99
C GLU A 52 -9.30 5.30 -17.55
N LYS A 53 -9.04 5.14 -18.83
CA LYS A 53 -8.77 3.84 -19.45
C LYS A 53 -7.29 3.48 -19.42
N HIS A 54 -6.43 4.40 -19.85
CA HIS A 54 -5.00 4.17 -20.00
C HIS A 54 -4.18 4.84 -18.90
N PHE A 55 -4.67 5.96 -18.35
CA PHE A 55 -4.01 6.68 -17.26
C PHE A 55 -5.01 7.46 -16.40
N LEU A 56 -4.58 7.80 -15.18
CA LEU A 56 -5.21 8.81 -14.33
C LEU A 56 -4.24 9.99 -14.13
N LEU A 57 -4.79 11.12 -13.74
CA LEU A 57 -4.03 12.26 -13.24
C LEU A 57 -4.06 12.24 -11.70
N THR A 58 -2.91 12.44 -11.08
CA THR A 58 -2.82 12.71 -9.64
C THR A 58 -3.23 14.16 -9.35
N GLU A 59 -3.37 14.51 -8.07
CA GLU A 59 -3.61 15.89 -7.63
C GLU A 59 -2.53 16.88 -8.10
N LYS A 60 -1.34 16.38 -8.49
CA LYS A 60 -0.22 17.16 -9.04
C LYS A 60 -0.12 17.09 -10.56
N ASP A 61 -1.19 16.70 -11.23
CA ASP A 61 -1.24 16.52 -12.69
C ASP A 61 -0.20 15.51 -13.25
N GLU A 62 0.35 14.65 -12.40
CA GLU A 62 1.23 13.57 -12.84
C GLU A 62 0.40 12.39 -13.36
N LYS A 63 0.82 11.80 -14.50
CA LYS A 63 0.18 10.62 -15.05
C LYS A 63 0.62 9.35 -14.32
N ILE A 64 -0.36 8.59 -13.86
CA ILE A 64 -0.20 7.21 -13.41
C ILE A 64 -0.87 6.29 -14.43
N TRP A 65 -0.22 5.15 -14.73
CA TRP A 65 -0.57 4.30 -15.87
C TRP A 65 -1.30 3.05 -15.44
N SER A 66 -2.44 2.78 -16.05
CA SER A 66 -3.13 1.51 -15.91
C SER A 66 -2.36 0.40 -16.63
N GLN A 67 -2.80 -0.84 -16.44
CA GLN A 67 -2.32 -1.99 -17.21
C GLN A 67 -2.40 -1.72 -18.72
N LYS A 68 -3.55 -1.24 -19.22
CA LYS A 68 -3.76 -0.95 -20.66
C LYS A 68 -2.80 0.14 -21.13
N GLY A 69 -2.63 1.22 -20.35
CA GLY A 69 -1.71 2.30 -20.69
C GLY A 69 -0.27 1.83 -20.74
N LEU A 70 0.16 1.00 -19.79
CA LEU A 70 1.50 0.43 -19.78
C LEU A 70 1.73 -0.50 -20.98
N ALA A 71 0.74 -1.34 -21.31
CA ALA A 71 0.78 -2.22 -22.48
C ALA A 71 0.87 -1.40 -23.79
N SER A 72 0.04 -0.36 -23.95
CA SER A 72 0.09 0.52 -25.14
C SER A 72 1.46 1.17 -25.33
N ILE A 73 2.05 1.69 -24.23
CA ILE A 73 3.41 2.26 -24.28
C ILE A 73 4.45 1.19 -24.64
N ALA A 74 4.33 -0.03 -24.10
CA ALA A 74 5.22 -1.13 -24.42
C ALA A 74 5.16 -1.49 -25.91
N VAL A 75 3.96 -1.63 -26.47
CA VAL A 75 3.75 -1.92 -27.89
C VAL A 75 4.38 -0.82 -28.77
N ASP A 76 4.13 0.45 -28.50
CA ASP A 76 4.73 1.56 -29.25
C ASP A 76 6.27 1.52 -29.19
N MET A 77 6.82 1.27 -28.00
CA MET A 77 8.28 1.18 -27.84
C MET A 77 8.89 -0.01 -28.61
N ARG A 78 8.22 -1.17 -28.67
CA ARG A 78 8.68 -2.36 -29.41
C ARG A 78 8.91 -2.05 -30.88
N HIS A 79 8.02 -1.26 -31.48
CA HIS A 79 8.08 -0.94 -32.91
C HIS A 79 9.11 0.13 -33.29
N LYS A 80 9.73 0.78 -32.29
CA LYS A 80 10.77 1.76 -32.55
C LYS A 80 11.99 1.11 -33.18
N SER A 81 12.34 1.52 -34.39
CA SER A 81 13.45 0.96 -35.17
C SER A 81 14.81 1.08 -34.46
N SER A 82 15.02 2.14 -33.69
CA SER A 82 16.28 2.42 -32.99
C SER A 82 16.51 1.61 -31.71
N LEU A 83 15.55 0.77 -31.27
CA LEU A 83 15.76 -0.06 -30.10
C LEU A 83 16.66 -1.26 -30.38
N LYS A 84 17.61 -1.52 -29.48
CA LYS A 84 18.42 -2.76 -29.52
C LYS A 84 17.53 -3.99 -29.42
N LYS A 85 17.93 -5.08 -30.09
CA LYS A 85 17.17 -6.35 -30.16
C LYS A 85 16.79 -6.90 -28.78
N SER A 86 17.74 -6.90 -27.84
CA SER A 86 17.51 -7.34 -26.46
C SER A 86 16.44 -6.54 -25.74
N ARG A 87 16.36 -5.23 -25.99
CA ARG A 87 15.37 -4.36 -25.39
C ARG A 87 13.99 -4.52 -26.02
N LYS A 88 13.91 -4.80 -27.32
CA LYS A 88 12.65 -5.15 -27.98
C LYS A 88 12.05 -6.40 -27.34
N ALA A 89 12.87 -7.45 -27.16
CA ALA A 89 12.45 -8.69 -26.51
C ALA A 89 11.98 -8.45 -25.05
N TRP A 90 12.68 -7.60 -24.30
CA TRP A 90 12.25 -7.23 -22.95
C TRP A 90 10.88 -6.54 -22.92
N VAL A 91 10.68 -5.53 -23.77
CA VAL A 91 9.42 -4.78 -23.84
C VAL A 91 8.26 -5.68 -24.29
N GLU A 92 8.52 -6.63 -25.17
CA GLU A 92 7.56 -7.65 -25.60
C GLU A 92 7.16 -8.55 -24.41
N ALA A 93 8.13 -9.11 -23.71
CA ALA A 93 7.90 -9.93 -22.53
C ALA A 93 7.14 -9.16 -21.42
N VAL A 94 7.45 -7.87 -21.21
CA VAL A 94 6.69 -7.00 -20.28
C VAL A 94 5.24 -6.87 -20.71
N GLY A 95 4.97 -6.71 -22.01
CA GLY A 95 3.60 -6.63 -22.55
C GLY A 95 2.79 -7.90 -22.25
N GLU A 96 3.43 -9.08 -22.33
CA GLU A 96 2.79 -10.37 -22.06
C GLU A 96 2.51 -10.60 -20.57
N VAL A 97 3.45 -10.26 -19.69
CA VAL A 97 3.33 -10.57 -18.24
C VAL A 97 2.66 -9.48 -17.43
N VAL A 98 2.53 -8.27 -17.96
CA VAL A 98 1.97 -7.12 -17.24
C VAL A 98 0.55 -7.40 -16.76
N GLU A 99 -0.24 -8.08 -17.56
CA GLU A 99 -1.63 -8.42 -17.23
C GLU A 99 -1.71 -9.33 -16.01
N ASP A 100 -0.91 -10.38 -15.98
CA ASP A 100 -0.91 -11.35 -14.87
C ASP A 100 -0.38 -10.72 -13.59
N CYS A 101 0.66 -9.88 -13.70
CA CYS A 101 1.18 -9.13 -12.56
C CYS A 101 0.13 -8.17 -11.96
N PHE A 102 -0.62 -7.46 -12.80
CA PHE A 102 -1.67 -6.57 -12.33
C PHE A 102 -2.84 -7.33 -11.71
N LYS A 103 -3.28 -8.45 -12.33
CA LYS A 103 -4.32 -9.32 -11.76
C LYS A 103 -3.91 -9.88 -10.40
N ALA A 104 -2.68 -10.36 -10.28
CA ALA A 104 -2.16 -10.87 -9.02
C ALA A 104 -2.13 -9.79 -7.93
N GLU A 105 -1.68 -8.58 -8.27
CA GLU A 105 -1.62 -7.46 -7.32
C GLU A 105 -3.02 -6.96 -6.93
N ILE A 106 -3.96 -6.85 -7.86
CA ILE A 106 -5.36 -6.52 -7.56
C ILE A 106 -5.94 -7.55 -6.57
N LYS A 107 -5.75 -8.85 -6.85
CA LYS A 107 -6.20 -9.92 -5.95
C LYS A 107 -5.56 -9.79 -4.56
N ARG A 108 -4.26 -9.46 -4.50
CA ARG A 108 -3.54 -9.23 -3.24
C ARG A 108 -4.14 -8.06 -2.46
N LEU A 109 -4.43 -6.95 -3.14
CA LEU A 109 -5.02 -5.75 -2.53
C LEU A 109 -6.46 -5.99 -2.06
N GLN A 110 -7.28 -6.67 -2.86
CA GLN A 110 -8.66 -7.04 -2.48
C GLN A 110 -8.69 -7.97 -1.26
N ALA A 111 -7.70 -8.85 -1.13
CA ALA A 111 -7.58 -9.75 0.02
C ALA A 111 -7.00 -9.05 1.28
N ALA A 112 -6.44 -7.84 1.15
CA ALA A 112 -5.79 -7.15 2.26
C ALA A 112 -6.70 -6.90 3.47
N PRO A 113 -7.94 -6.41 3.33
CA PRO A 113 -8.84 -6.21 4.48
C PRO A 113 -9.04 -7.49 5.29
N LYS A 114 -9.34 -8.61 4.62
CA LYS A 114 -9.53 -9.92 5.28
C LYS A 114 -8.25 -10.39 5.99
N ARG A 115 -7.07 -10.18 5.40
CA ARG A 115 -5.79 -10.53 6.04
C ARG A 115 -5.52 -9.68 7.27
N ILE A 116 -5.83 -8.38 7.21
CA ILE A 116 -5.70 -7.45 8.35
C ILE A 116 -6.60 -7.89 9.50
N ASP A 117 -7.88 -8.18 9.22
CA ASP A 117 -8.81 -8.67 10.24
C ASP A 117 -8.33 -9.98 10.89
N GLN A 118 -7.84 -10.91 10.07
CA GLN A 118 -7.23 -12.15 10.56
C GLN A 118 -5.97 -11.90 11.38
N ALA A 119 -5.14 -10.92 11.02
CA ALA A 119 -3.95 -10.54 11.79
C ALA A 119 -4.33 -9.98 13.17
N ILE A 120 -5.36 -9.12 13.24
CA ILE A 120 -5.90 -8.63 14.51
C ILE A 120 -6.40 -9.78 15.41
N VAL A 121 -7.13 -10.73 14.83
CA VAL A 121 -7.59 -11.91 15.57
C VAL A 121 -6.40 -12.73 16.09
N ARG A 122 -5.38 -12.95 15.26
CA ARG A 122 -4.16 -13.67 15.65
C ARG A 122 -3.38 -12.91 16.73
N ALA A 123 -3.25 -11.59 16.63
CA ALA A 123 -2.61 -10.75 17.63
C ALA A 123 -3.32 -10.85 18.99
N LYS A 124 -4.66 -10.77 19.02
CA LYS A 124 -5.45 -10.96 20.24
C LYS A 124 -5.22 -12.33 20.87
N ARG A 125 -5.18 -13.40 20.08
CA ARG A 125 -4.86 -14.75 20.56
C ARG A 125 -3.42 -14.85 21.09
N ALA A 126 -2.45 -14.30 20.39
CA ALA A 126 -1.05 -14.28 20.81
C ALA A 126 -0.86 -13.52 22.13
N ALA A 127 -1.65 -12.47 22.36
CA ALA A 127 -1.70 -11.74 23.62
C ALA A 127 -2.56 -12.45 24.70
N ASN A 128 -3.04 -13.68 24.46
CA ASN A 128 -3.94 -14.42 25.36
C ASN A 128 -5.18 -13.61 25.77
N ASP A 129 -5.77 -12.88 24.82
CA ASP A 129 -6.90 -11.96 25.06
C ASP A 129 -6.65 -10.99 26.23
N THR A 130 -5.43 -10.45 26.29
CA THR A 130 -4.95 -9.54 27.35
C THR A 130 -4.56 -8.21 26.73
N CYS A 131 -4.95 -7.12 27.32
CA CYS A 131 -4.45 -5.79 26.98
C CYS A 131 -2.95 -5.71 27.27
N GLN A 132 -2.14 -5.41 26.26
CA GLN A 132 -0.69 -5.37 26.43
C GLN A 132 -0.19 -4.16 27.22
N VAL A 133 -1.05 -3.14 27.38
CA VAL A 133 -0.75 -1.93 28.17
C VAL A 133 -1.13 -2.12 29.63
N THR A 134 -2.41 -2.46 29.91
CA THR A 134 -2.93 -2.54 31.30
C THR A 134 -2.75 -3.93 31.93
N GLY A 135 -2.58 -4.96 31.11
CA GLY A 135 -2.61 -6.35 31.57
C GLY A 135 -4.03 -6.85 31.88
N ALA A 136 -5.07 -6.07 31.59
CA ALA A 136 -6.45 -6.50 31.76
C ALA A 136 -6.75 -7.64 30.80
N LYS A 137 -7.32 -8.74 31.33
CA LYS A 137 -7.62 -9.94 30.60
C LYS A 137 -9.12 -10.12 30.40
N LYS A 138 -9.53 -10.48 29.18
CA LYS A 138 -10.91 -10.84 28.89
C LYS A 138 -11.32 -12.06 29.70
N LYS A 139 -12.34 -11.92 30.55
CA LYS A 139 -12.89 -13.00 31.37
C LYS A 139 -14.31 -13.29 30.93
N ARG A 140 -14.72 -14.57 31.02
CA ARG A 140 -16.09 -14.98 30.73
C ARG A 140 -17.07 -14.21 31.60
N GLY A 141 -18.06 -13.56 30.99
CA GLY A 141 -19.08 -12.76 31.69
C GLY A 141 -18.67 -11.31 31.99
N LYS A 142 -17.45 -10.85 31.68
CA LYS A 142 -17.05 -9.45 31.74
C LYS A 142 -16.93 -8.86 30.34
N GLN A 143 -17.56 -7.69 30.13
CA GLN A 143 -17.47 -6.95 28.86
C GLN A 143 -16.13 -6.19 28.77
N LEU A 144 -15.03 -6.90 28.52
CA LEU A 144 -13.78 -6.27 28.11
C LEU A 144 -13.68 -6.36 26.59
N GLN A 145 -13.72 -5.22 25.93
CA GLN A 145 -13.47 -5.14 24.49
C GLN A 145 -12.00 -4.82 24.25
N LEU A 146 -11.34 -5.67 23.46
CA LEU A 146 -9.96 -5.47 23.05
C LEU A 146 -9.91 -5.15 21.57
N ASP A 147 -9.09 -4.19 21.20
CA ASP A 147 -8.83 -3.79 19.83
C ASP A 147 -7.38 -4.05 19.44
N GLY A 148 -7.14 -4.16 18.11
CA GLY A 148 -5.80 -4.18 17.55
C GLY A 148 -5.44 -2.81 17.02
N HIS A 149 -4.51 -2.13 17.69
CA HIS A 149 -3.97 -0.86 17.24
C HIS A 149 -2.75 -1.07 16.35
N HIS A 150 -2.74 -0.50 15.14
CA HIS A 150 -1.57 -0.56 14.25
C HIS A 150 -0.54 0.48 14.67
N LEU A 151 0.65 0.02 15.07
CA LEU A 151 1.78 0.87 15.48
C LEU A 151 2.26 1.76 14.33
N PHE A 152 2.39 1.22 13.13
CA PHE A 152 2.51 1.97 11.88
C PHE A 152 1.17 1.89 11.15
N ASP A 153 0.58 3.04 10.83
CA ASP A 153 -0.74 3.06 10.23
C ASP A 153 -0.78 2.39 8.85
N LYS A 154 -1.94 1.84 8.50
CA LYS A 154 -2.16 1.05 7.29
C LYS A 154 -2.00 1.85 6.00
N SER A 155 -2.20 3.17 6.06
CA SER A 155 -2.12 4.03 4.87
C SER A 155 -0.68 4.36 4.50
N THR A 156 0.20 4.51 5.49
CA THR A 156 1.62 4.82 5.27
C THR A 156 2.50 3.57 5.11
N ARG A 157 2.13 2.48 5.80
CA ARG A 157 2.86 1.21 5.77
C ARG A 157 1.93 0.02 5.51
N PRO A 158 1.31 -0.06 4.32
CA PRO A 158 0.42 -1.16 3.96
C PRO A 158 1.14 -2.52 3.95
N ASP A 159 2.47 -2.52 3.81
CA ASP A 159 3.33 -3.69 3.91
C ASP A 159 3.38 -4.30 5.33
N LEU A 160 3.10 -3.53 6.37
CA LEU A 160 3.06 -3.96 7.76
C LEU A 160 1.63 -4.22 8.28
N ALA A 161 0.60 -3.90 7.50
CA ALA A 161 -0.77 -3.86 7.99
C ALA A 161 -1.32 -5.23 8.46
N ASP A 162 -0.82 -6.34 7.92
CA ASP A 162 -1.21 -7.71 8.28
C ASP A 162 -0.14 -8.47 9.08
N LEU A 163 0.87 -7.76 9.60
CA LEU A 163 1.88 -8.32 10.49
C LEU A 163 1.46 -8.19 11.96
N ILE A 164 1.53 -9.29 12.70
CA ILE A 164 1.16 -9.34 14.13
C ILE A 164 2.03 -8.37 14.95
N ASP A 165 3.32 -8.28 14.64
CA ASP A 165 4.27 -7.41 15.35
C ASP A 165 3.98 -5.90 15.17
N ASN A 166 3.17 -5.55 14.18
CA ASN A 166 2.68 -4.18 13.98
C ASN A 166 1.33 -3.92 14.70
N ILE A 167 0.81 -4.90 15.42
CA ILE A 167 -0.51 -4.79 16.06
C ILE A 167 -0.37 -4.89 17.57
N LEU A 168 -0.61 -3.78 18.26
CA LEU A 168 -0.69 -3.70 19.70
C LEU A 168 -2.13 -4.00 20.16
N VAL A 169 -2.32 -4.98 21.02
CA VAL A 169 -3.64 -5.33 21.57
C VAL A 169 -3.92 -4.48 22.80
N VAL A 170 -4.94 -3.64 22.72
CA VAL A 170 -5.30 -2.69 23.77
C VAL A 170 -6.80 -2.72 24.07
N GLU A 171 -7.20 -2.19 25.22
CA GLU A 171 -8.61 -1.96 25.51
C GLU A 171 -9.19 -0.94 24.53
N ASN A 172 -10.43 -1.16 24.10
CA ASN A 172 -11.13 -0.25 23.20
C ASN A 172 -11.18 1.20 23.74
N SER A 173 -11.32 1.37 25.06
CA SER A 173 -11.27 2.68 25.73
C SER A 173 -9.94 3.39 25.49
N ILE A 174 -8.81 2.71 25.70
CA ILE A 174 -7.46 3.26 25.45
C ILE A 174 -7.26 3.56 23.97
N HIS A 175 -7.72 2.68 23.10
CA HIS A 175 -7.65 2.88 21.65
C HIS A 175 -8.40 4.12 21.20
N SER A 176 -9.62 4.31 21.70
CA SER A 176 -10.46 5.48 21.41
C SER A 176 -9.85 6.76 21.98
N GLU A 177 -9.33 6.71 23.21
CA GLU A 177 -8.67 7.83 23.86
C GLU A 177 -7.42 8.29 23.11
N PHE A 178 -6.59 7.33 22.65
CA PHE A 178 -5.44 7.61 21.80
C PHE A 178 -5.83 8.33 20.50
N HIS A 179 -6.85 7.85 19.80
CA HIS A 179 -7.29 8.48 18.56
C HIS A 179 -7.88 9.88 18.80
N SER A 180 -8.55 10.08 19.92
CA SER A 180 -9.05 11.40 20.31
C SER A 180 -7.90 12.38 20.63
N TRP A 181 -6.89 11.92 21.37
CA TRP A 181 -5.69 12.70 21.68
C TRP A 181 -4.91 13.08 20.43
N LYS A 182 -4.76 12.13 19.47
CA LYS A 182 -4.04 12.37 18.23
C LYS A 182 -4.80 13.26 17.23
N GLY A 183 -6.07 13.55 17.45
CA GLY A 183 -6.88 14.40 16.58
C GLY A 183 -7.50 13.71 15.37
N GLY A 184 -7.56 12.38 15.37
CA GLY A 184 -8.18 11.56 14.30
C GLY A 184 -7.38 11.54 13.00
N GLY A 185 -7.41 10.40 12.25
CA GLY A 185 -6.97 10.31 10.84
C GLY A 185 -5.52 10.62 10.48
N GLY A 186 -4.67 11.00 11.44
CA GLY A 186 -3.26 11.30 11.20
C GLY A 186 -2.40 10.05 11.05
N LYS A 187 -1.26 10.18 10.34
CA LYS A 187 -0.23 9.14 10.28
C LYS A 187 0.18 8.73 11.68
N CYS A 188 0.25 7.42 11.96
CA CYS A 188 0.65 6.87 13.24
C CYS A 188 2.00 6.16 13.12
N VAL A 189 2.87 6.39 14.10
CA VAL A 189 4.12 5.68 14.32
C VAL A 189 4.19 5.23 15.78
N PRO A 190 5.00 4.22 16.13
CA PRO A 190 5.08 3.69 17.50
C PRO A 190 5.33 4.77 18.56
N LYS A 191 6.12 5.78 18.23
CA LYS A 191 6.42 6.91 19.11
C LYS A 191 5.17 7.68 19.55
N ASP A 192 4.18 7.84 18.66
CA ASP A 192 2.94 8.55 18.99
C ASP A 192 2.18 7.88 20.13
N PHE A 193 2.15 6.54 20.13
CA PHE A 193 1.49 5.79 21.19
C PHE A 193 2.26 5.89 22.53
N LEU A 194 3.59 5.89 22.48
CA LEU A 194 4.42 6.13 23.68
C LEU A 194 4.25 7.54 24.21
N ASP A 195 4.22 8.55 23.36
CA ASP A 195 3.99 9.95 23.74
C ASP A 195 2.60 10.11 24.39
N PHE A 196 1.56 9.49 23.84
CA PHE A 196 0.23 9.44 24.44
C PHE A 196 0.26 8.82 25.85
N LEU A 197 0.87 7.66 26.01
CA LEU A 197 0.96 7.02 27.32
C LEU A 197 1.69 7.91 28.32
N SER A 198 2.79 8.53 27.93
CA SER A 198 3.58 9.40 28.84
C SER A 198 2.85 10.68 29.21
N GLN A 199 2.08 11.29 28.30
CA GLN A 199 1.44 12.60 28.51
C GLN A 199 0.04 12.49 29.12
N VAL A 200 -0.72 11.45 28.77
CA VAL A 200 -2.13 11.33 29.12
C VAL A 200 -2.37 10.19 30.11
N ARG A 201 -1.60 9.13 30.00
CA ARG A 201 -1.75 7.91 30.81
C ARG A 201 -0.44 7.53 31.49
N GLY A 202 0.17 8.48 32.19
CA GLY A 202 1.42 8.25 32.95
C GLY A 202 1.33 7.06 33.93
N ASP A 203 0.13 6.82 34.48
CA ASP A 203 -0.20 5.64 35.28
C ASP A 203 0.08 4.30 34.60
N LEU A 204 -0.07 4.25 33.27
CA LEU A 204 0.17 3.06 32.43
C LEU A 204 1.58 3.02 31.86
N PHE A 205 2.19 4.18 31.64
CA PHE A 205 3.53 4.30 31.04
C PHE A 205 4.60 3.61 31.86
N ASP A 206 4.63 3.83 33.16
CA ASP A 206 5.59 3.22 34.08
C ASP A 206 5.40 1.70 34.17
N SER A 207 4.15 1.23 34.19
CA SER A 207 3.83 -0.19 34.23
C SER A 207 4.23 -0.94 32.95
N THR A 208 4.21 -0.27 31.81
CA THR A 208 4.58 -0.86 30.50
C THR A 208 6.08 -0.99 30.36
N ASN A 209 6.86 -0.01 30.81
CA ASN A 209 8.33 -0.07 30.83
C ASN A 209 8.85 -1.19 31.76
N ALA A 210 8.26 -1.39 32.93
CA ALA A 210 8.62 -2.47 33.84
C ALA A 210 8.44 -3.88 33.22
N ARG A 211 7.40 -4.06 32.38
CA ARG A 211 7.11 -5.37 31.72
C ARG A 211 8.03 -5.66 30.53
N THR A 212 8.57 -4.61 29.88
CA THR A 212 9.46 -4.78 28.70
C THR A 212 10.89 -5.11 29.15
N THR A 213 11.27 -4.80 30.37
CA THR A 213 12.60 -5.07 30.93
C THR A 213 12.73 -6.49 31.51
N GLU A 214 11.61 -7.21 31.66
CA GLU A 214 11.59 -8.59 32.23
C GLU A 214 11.54 -9.70 31.15
N ARG A 215 11.72 -9.36 29.88
CA ARG A 215 11.79 -10.31 28.75
C ARG A 215 13.14 -10.23 28.05
#